data_b9a803a00286361bf9d836fc3e9a9dd3
#
_entry.id   b9a803a00286361bf9d836fc3e9a9dd3
#
_cell.length_a   1.000
_cell.length_b   1.000
_cell.length_c   1.000
_cell.angle_alpha   90.00
_cell.angle_beta   90.00
_cell.angle_gamma   90.00
#
_symmetry.space_group_name_H-M   'P 1'
#
loop_
_entity.id
_entity.type
_entity.pdbx_description
1 polymer ?
#
loop_
_entity_poly.entity_id
_entity_poly.type
_entity_poly.pdbx_seq_one_letter_code
_entity_poly.pdbx_strand_id
1 'polypeptide(L)'
;TNQLFSIWVITGLSLMLGIEAGVTGWLPWCGGAALILGIVLSLAQSRLEGKRAIPATLLWLPAMPLALYGLGLLQIQGWLNGVLQMVLLGSAFAHLMLLRARHRLQAFNLLLPLAGLLAAMLSLIWLAVLVSGQDNGAGLDALIPGVLTQAGLLIAALLLWFSPIYRQQETAPVVLSVTLCGLIIAQIAATSVLHQLV
;
A
#
# COMPACT_ATOMS: atom_id res chain seq x y z
N THR A 1 20.91 2.38 -3.80
CA THR A 1 20.42 1.73 -5.04
C THR A 1 19.29 0.76 -4.75
N ASN A 2 19.43 -0.15 -3.78
CA ASN A 2 18.40 -1.15 -3.44
C ASN A 2 17.09 -0.55 -2.90
N GLN A 3 17.12 0.64 -2.32
CA GLN A 3 15.94 1.30 -1.75
C GLN A 3 14.99 1.81 -2.84
N LEU A 4 15.52 2.47 -3.86
CA LEU A 4 14.75 2.95 -5.00
C LEU A 4 14.16 1.76 -5.78
N PHE A 5 14.93 0.69 -5.96
CA PHE A 5 14.44 -0.51 -6.62
C PHE A 5 13.21 -1.12 -5.91
N SER A 6 13.23 -1.18 -4.57
CA SER A 6 12.08 -1.67 -3.79
C SER A 6 10.82 -0.81 -4.01
N ILE A 7 10.96 0.52 -4.11
CA ILE A 7 9.85 1.43 -4.41
C ILE A 7 9.24 1.08 -5.77
N TRP A 8 10.06 0.85 -6.77
CA TRP A 8 9.57 0.57 -8.12
C TRP A 8 8.95 -0.82 -8.26
N VAL A 9 9.45 -1.81 -7.52
CA VAL A 9 8.80 -3.12 -7.44
C VAL A 9 7.41 -2.99 -6.81
N ILE A 10 7.26 -2.24 -5.73
CA ILE A 10 5.97 -1.99 -5.08
C ILE A 10 5.04 -1.23 -6.03
N THR A 11 5.53 -0.21 -6.73
CA THR A 11 4.76 0.53 -7.72
C THR A 11 4.30 -0.38 -8.87
N GLY A 12 5.16 -1.26 -9.35
CA GLY A 12 4.84 -2.24 -10.39
C GLY A 12 3.76 -3.23 -9.94
N LEU A 13 3.87 -3.73 -8.72
CA LEU A 13 2.86 -4.59 -8.12
C LEU A 13 1.52 -3.86 -8.00
N SER A 14 1.51 -2.62 -7.50
CA SER A 14 0.26 -1.83 -7.38
C SER A 14 -0.37 -1.54 -8.74
N LEU A 15 0.43 -1.39 -9.80
CA LEU A 15 -0.05 -1.28 -11.18
C LEU A 15 -0.72 -2.55 -11.68
N MET A 16 -0.09 -3.72 -11.47
CA MET A 16 -0.67 -5.00 -11.85
C MET A 16 -2.01 -5.21 -11.16
N LEU A 17 -2.08 -4.90 -9.87
CA LEU A 17 -3.31 -4.98 -9.09
C LEU A 17 -4.39 -4.02 -9.59
N GLY A 18 -4.02 -2.82 -9.99
CA GLY A 18 -4.94 -1.87 -10.59
C GLY A 18 -5.54 -2.38 -11.90
N ILE A 19 -4.76 -3.07 -12.74
CA ILE A 19 -5.24 -3.67 -14.00
C ILE A 19 -6.23 -4.79 -13.70
N GLU A 20 -5.94 -5.68 -12.74
CA GLU A 20 -6.85 -6.73 -12.30
C GLU A 20 -8.14 -6.17 -11.68
N ALA A 21 -8.05 -5.02 -11.00
CA ALA A 21 -9.20 -4.30 -10.46
C ALA A 21 -10.01 -3.53 -11.52
N GLY A 22 -9.77 -3.75 -12.81
CA GLY A 22 -10.55 -3.16 -13.89
C GLY A 22 -10.24 -1.68 -14.16
N VAL A 23 -9.07 -1.19 -13.76
CA VAL A 23 -8.60 0.17 -14.09
C VAL A 23 -8.43 0.28 -15.60
N THR A 24 -9.29 1.05 -16.25
CA THR A 24 -9.30 1.25 -17.69
C THR A 24 -8.93 2.69 -18.07
N GLY A 25 -8.70 2.92 -19.37
CA GLY A 25 -8.47 4.26 -19.91
C GLY A 25 -7.01 4.72 -19.77
N TRP A 26 -6.82 5.97 -19.35
CA TRP A 26 -5.50 6.63 -19.28
C TRP A 26 -4.73 6.38 -17.96
N LEU A 27 -5.42 5.91 -16.91
CA LEU A 27 -4.82 5.68 -15.60
C LEU A 27 -3.65 4.69 -15.60
N PRO A 28 -3.74 3.49 -16.24
CA PRO A 28 -2.62 2.56 -16.32
C PRO A 28 -1.38 3.17 -16.96
N TRP A 29 -1.57 4.08 -17.91
CA TRP A 29 -0.45 4.78 -18.55
C TRP A 29 0.28 5.73 -17.59
N CYS A 30 -0.44 6.40 -16.68
CA CYS A 30 0.18 7.22 -15.62
C CYS A 30 1.02 6.37 -14.69
N GLY A 31 0.50 5.23 -14.25
CA GLY A 31 1.25 4.30 -13.43
C GLY A 31 2.48 3.72 -14.16
N GLY A 32 2.32 3.33 -15.43
CA GLY A 32 3.40 2.86 -16.28
C GLY A 32 4.49 3.92 -16.48
N ALA A 33 4.12 5.17 -16.72
CA ALA A 33 5.05 6.29 -16.83
C ALA A 33 5.83 6.51 -15.52
N ALA A 34 5.15 6.45 -14.37
CA ALA A 34 5.80 6.56 -13.06
C ALA A 34 6.85 5.45 -12.86
N LEU A 35 6.48 4.20 -13.21
CA LEU A 35 7.37 3.04 -13.11
C LEU A 35 8.60 3.21 -13.99
N ILE A 36 8.41 3.54 -15.26
CA ILE A 36 9.51 3.71 -16.24
C ILE A 36 10.45 4.83 -15.80
N LEU A 37 9.91 6.01 -15.46
CA LEU A 37 10.70 7.15 -14.98
C LEU A 37 11.50 6.80 -13.74
N GLY A 38 10.89 6.06 -12.82
CA GLY A 38 11.55 5.61 -11.62
C GLY A 38 12.68 4.63 -11.86
N ILE A 39 12.50 3.66 -12.75
CA ILE A 39 13.53 2.71 -13.14
C ILE A 39 14.69 3.47 -13.81
N VAL A 40 14.39 4.38 -14.74
CA VAL A 40 15.39 5.18 -15.43
C VAL A 40 16.22 6.01 -14.45
N LEU A 41 15.57 6.70 -13.50
CA LEU A 41 16.28 7.46 -12.45
C LEU A 41 17.13 6.56 -11.54
N SER A 42 16.64 5.36 -11.20
CA SER A 42 17.40 4.40 -10.39
C SER A 42 18.65 3.90 -11.14
N LEU A 43 18.52 3.62 -12.43
CA LEU A 43 19.64 3.22 -13.29
C LEU A 43 20.62 4.38 -13.49
N ALA A 44 20.13 5.60 -13.72
CA ALA A 44 20.97 6.79 -13.83
C ALA A 44 21.77 7.01 -12.54
N GLN A 45 21.14 6.90 -11.39
CA GLN A 45 21.81 7.04 -10.09
C GLN A 45 22.86 5.94 -9.85
N SER A 46 22.63 4.72 -10.37
CA SER A 46 23.61 3.64 -10.22
C SER A 46 24.86 3.82 -11.07
N ARG A 47 24.76 4.60 -12.16
CA ARG A 47 25.88 4.91 -13.07
C ARG A 47 26.67 6.16 -12.68
N LEU A 48 26.14 6.98 -11.77
CA LEU A 48 26.86 8.16 -11.26
C LEU A 48 27.91 7.70 -10.26
N GLU A 49 29.17 7.76 -10.67
CA GLU A 49 30.31 7.52 -9.80
C GLU A 49 30.49 8.72 -8.87
N GLY A 50 30.34 8.49 -7.56
CA GLY A 50 30.58 9.47 -6.51
C GLY A 50 29.37 9.78 -5.62
N LYS A 51 29.60 10.59 -4.59
CA LYS A 51 28.61 11.02 -3.57
C LYS A 51 27.53 12.00 -4.08
N ARG A 52 27.44 12.26 -5.38
CA ARG A 52 26.43 13.18 -5.93
C ARG A 52 25.11 12.44 -6.08
N ALA A 53 24.24 12.68 -5.12
CA ALA A 53 22.84 12.28 -5.23
C ALA A 53 22.15 13.05 -6.37
N ILE A 54 21.26 12.38 -7.10
CA ILE A 54 20.32 13.06 -7.99
C ILE A 54 19.59 14.15 -7.20
N PRO A 55 19.46 15.37 -7.72
CA PRO A 55 18.77 16.44 -7.03
C PRO A 55 17.33 16.01 -6.70
N ALA A 56 16.89 16.31 -5.49
CA ALA A 56 15.55 15.89 -5.00
C ALA A 56 14.41 16.37 -5.92
N THR A 57 14.62 17.46 -6.65
CA THR A 57 13.66 17.98 -7.64
C THR A 57 13.35 17.00 -8.77
N LEU A 58 14.29 16.15 -9.17
CA LEU A 58 14.04 15.13 -10.21
C LEU A 58 13.14 13.98 -9.72
N LEU A 59 13.01 13.79 -8.41
CA LEU A 59 12.09 12.81 -7.85
C LEU A 59 10.62 13.20 -8.06
N TRP A 60 10.31 14.47 -8.32
CA TRP A 60 8.97 14.90 -8.68
C TRP A 60 8.49 14.37 -10.02
N LEU A 61 9.41 14.05 -10.95
CA LEU A 61 9.08 13.50 -12.26
C LEU A 61 8.26 12.19 -12.18
N PRO A 62 8.71 11.14 -11.46
CA PRO A 62 7.89 9.95 -11.27
C PRO A 62 6.79 10.13 -10.22
N ALA A 63 6.93 11.07 -9.27
CA ALA A 63 5.95 11.28 -8.21
C ALA A 63 4.62 11.85 -8.73
N MET A 64 4.66 12.77 -9.71
CA MET A 64 3.44 13.36 -10.28
C MET A 64 2.52 12.33 -10.96
N PRO A 65 2.99 11.54 -11.95
CA PRO A 65 2.14 10.54 -12.57
C PRO A 65 1.70 9.45 -11.58
N LEU A 66 2.53 9.13 -10.57
CA LEU A 66 2.15 8.21 -9.50
C LEU A 66 1.02 8.79 -8.64
N ALA A 67 1.07 10.07 -8.31
CA ALA A 67 -0.01 10.74 -7.57
C ALA A 67 -1.33 10.77 -8.36
N LEU A 68 -1.27 11.06 -9.66
CA LEU A 68 -2.43 11.02 -10.55
C LEU A 68 -3.04 9.61 -10.62
N TYR A 69 -2.19 8.58 -10.74
CA TYR A 69 -2.62 7.19 -10.69
C TYR A 69 -3.32 6.86 -9.36
N GLY A 70 -2.72 7.26 -8.22
CA GLY A 70 -3.28 7.07 -6.89
C GLY A 70 -4.64 7.77 -6.71
N LEU A 71 -4.78 9.02 -7.19
CA LEU A 71 -6.05 9.75 -7.16
C LEU A 71 -7.12 9.06 -8.01
N GLY A 72 -6.75 8.51 -9.16
CA GLY A 72 -7.66 7.73 -9.99
C GLY A 72 -8.13 6.44 -9.32
N LEU A 73 -7.23 5.74 -8.63
CA LEU A 73 -7.60 4.56 -7.83
C LEU A 73 -8.58 4.90 -6.70
N LEU A 74 -8.45 6.08 -6.07
CA LEU A 74 -9.39 6.55 -5.06
C LEU A 74 -10.80 6.68 -5.61
N GLN A 75 -10.96 7.14 -6.86
CA GLN A 75 -12.28 7.27 -7.49
C GLN A 75 -12.92 5.88 -7.75
N ILE A 76 -12.13 4.90 -8.15
CA ILE A 76 -12.62 3.55 -8.46
C ILE A 76 -12.99 2.77 -7.19
N GLN A 77 -12.17 2.87 -6.15
CA GLN A 77 -12.38 2.14 -4.89
C GLN A 77 -13.37 2.83 -3.94
N GLY A 78 -13.84 4.02 -4.29
CA GLY A 78 -14.58 4.90 -3.39
C GLY A 78 -13.65 5.71 -2.47
N TRP A 79 -13.96 6.97 -2.29
CA TRP A 79 -13.09 7.94 -1.58
C TRP A 79 -12.73 7.48 -0.17
N LEU A 80 -13.68 6.98 0.60
CA LEU A 80 -13.44 6.60 1.99
C LEU A 80 -12.50 5.39 2.08
N ASN A 81 -12.82 4.33 1.34
CA ASN A 81 -12.00 3.12 1.34
C ASN A 81 -10.60 3.40 0.79
N GLY A 82 -10.50 4.12 -0.32
CA GLY A 82 -9.22 4.47 -0.92
C GLY A 82 -8.33 5.31 0.00
N VAL A 83 -8.89 6.29 0.74
CA VAL A 83 -8.12 7.08 1.72
C VAL A 83 -7.63 6.20 2.87
N LEU A 84 -8.49 5.33 3.42
CA LEU A 84 -8.09 4.42 4.49
C LEU A 84 -6.95 3.49 4.05
N GLN A 85 -7.00 2.99 2.82
CA GLN A 85 -5.95 2.18 2.23
C GLN A 85 -4.66 2.95 2.01
N MET A 86 -4.73 4.18 1.55
CA MET A 86 -3.56 5.05 1.41
C MET A 86 -2.89 5.30 2.76
N VAL A 87 -3.66 5.54 3.82
CA VAL A 87 -3.13 5.73 5.18
C VAL A 87 -2.49 4.43 5.68
N LEU A 88 -3.14 3.30 5.49
CA LEU A 88 -2.65 1.99 5.92
C LEU A 88 -1.33 1.61 5.23
N LEU A 89 -1.34 1.56 3.90
CA LEU A 89 -0.16 1.19 3.12
C LEU A 89 0.94 2.26 3.20
N GLY A 90 0.54 3.54 3.19
CA GLY A 90 1.46 4.67 3.30
C GLY A 90 2.19 4.71 4.63
N SER A 91 1.51 4.41 5.75
CA SER A 91 2.14 4.35 7.08
C SER A 91 3.11 3.18 7.20
N ALA A 92 2.77 1.99 6.67
CA ALA A 92 3.66 0.84 6.63
C ALA A 92 4.90 1.11 5.78
N PHE A 93 4.71 1.71 4.60
CA PHE A 93 5.79 2.08 3.71
C PHE A 93 6.69 3.18 4.30
N ALA A 94 6.09 4.22 4.89
CA ALA A 94 6.84 5.29 5.55
C ALA A 94 7.69 4.73 6.72
N HIS A 95 7.14 3.80 7.51
CA HIS A 95 7.87 3.14 8.59
C HIS A 95 9.07 2.34 8.04
N LEU A 96 8.88 1.58 6.95
CA LEU A 96 9.97 0.86 6.28
C LEU A 96 11.07 1.82 5.80
N MET A 97 10.68 2.97 5.22
CA MET A 97 11.63 3.96 4.74
C MET A 97 12.41 4.65 5.86
N LEU A 98 11.74 4.99 6.97
CA LEU A 98 12.40 5.58 8.15
C LEU A 98 13.44 4.62 8.75
N LEU A 99 13.12 3.35 8.88
CA LEU A 99 14.09 2.35 9.37
C LEU A 99 15.29 2.22 8.43
N ARG A 100 15.07 2.18 7.13
CA ARG A 100 16.16 2.11 6.14
C ARG A 100 17.02 3.37 6.11
N ALA A 101 16.42 4.54 6.32
CA ALA A 101 17.13 5.82 6.39
C ALA A 101 17.93 6.00 7.69
N ARG A 102 17.83 5.08 8.65
CA ARG A 102 18.45 5.17 9.98
C ARG A 102 18.11 6.46 10.73
N HIS A 103 17.02 7.12 10.39
CA HIS A 103 16.53 8.27 11.14
C HIS A 103 15.85 7.78 12.43
N ARG A 104 16.49 8.03 13.57
CA ARG A 104 15.98 7.68 14.91
C ARG A 104 14.93 8.70 15.40
N LEU A 105 13.89 8.88 14.65
CA LEU A 105 12.71 9.62 15.10
C LEU A 105 11.82 8.66 15.91
N GLN A 106 12.14 8.48 17.18
CA GLN A 106 11.49 7.49 18.08
C GLN A 106 9.95 7.62 18.11
N ALA A 107 9.44 8.86 18.01
CA ALA A 107 8.00 9.10 17.98
C ALA A 107 7.28 8.43 16.79
N PHE A 108 7.91 8.36 15.63
CA PHE A 108 7.31 7.75 14.44
C PHE A 108 7.25 6.23 14.50
N ASN A 109 8.09 5.59 15.31
CA ASN A 109 8.07 4.13 15.46
C ASN A 109 6.76 3.62 16.08
N LEU A 110 6.07 4.44 16.87
CA LEU A 110 4.77 4.10 17.45
C LEU A 110 3.62 4.74 16.66
N LEU A 111 3.79 5.98 16.21
CA LEU A 111 2.74 6.76 15.55
C LEU A 111 2.32 6.13 14.21
N LEU A 112 3.27 5.64 13.41
CA LEU A 112 2.98 5.03 12.11
C LEU A 112 2.22 3.69 12.24
N PRO A 113 2.63 2.73 13.08
CA PRO A 113 1.84 1.53 13.32
C PRO A 113 0.45 1.83 13.88
N LEU A 114 0.33 2.82 14.78
CA LEU A 114 -0.95 3.22 15.34
C LEU A 114 -1.89 3.81 14.28
N ALA A 115 -1.37 4.69 13.42
CA ALA A 115 -2.14 5.23 12.29
C ALA A 115 -2.59 4.11 11.32
N GLY A 116 -1.70 3.15 11.03
CA GLY A 116 -2.04 1.98 10.23
C GLY A 116 -3.11 1.11 10.88
N LEU A 117 -3.02 0.87 12.20
CA LEU A 117 -4.03 0.12 12.95
C LEU A 117 -5.41 0.79 12.90
N LEU A 118 -5.47 2.11 13.13
CA LEU A 118 -6.72 2.85 13.06
C LEU A 118 -7.33 2.80 11.65
N ALA A 119 -6.52 2.99 10.62
CA ALA A 119 -6.98 2.89 9.24
C ALA A 119 -7.50 1.48 8.91
N ALA A 120 -6.85 0.43 9.39
CA ALA A 120 -7.27 -0.95 9.22
C ALA A 120 -8.60 -1.24 9.91
N MET A 121 -8.76 -0.80 11.16
CA MET A 121 -10.02 -0.96 11.90
C MET A 121 -11.18 -0.25 11.19
N LEU A 122 -10.97 1.00 10.76
CA LEU A 122 -11.99 1.75 10.02
C LEU A 122 -12.33 1.10 8.68
N SER A 123 -11.33 0.55 7.97
CA SER A 123 -11.55 -0.17 6.72
C SER A 123 -12.40 -1.43 6.92
N LEU A 124 -12.15 -2.21 7.98
CA LEU A 124 -12.98 -3.38 8.30
C LEU A 124 -14.41 -2.99 8.70
N ILE A 125 -14.58 -1.92 9.50
CA ILE A 125 -15.91 -1.41 9.87
C ILE A 125 -16.66 -0.97 8.61
N TRP A 126 -15.99 -0.23 7.73
CA TRP A 126 -16.59 0.23 6.48
C TRP A 126 -17.03 -0.94 5.60
N LEU A 127 -16.19 -1.96 5.45
CA LEU A 127 -16.54 -3.15 4.70
C LEU A 127 -17.72 -3.89 5.32
N ALA A 128 -17.75 -4.03 6.65
CA ALA A 128 -18.87 -4.65 7.35
C ALA A 128 -20.17 -3.88 7.11
N VAL A 129 -20.14 -2.55 7.13
CA VAL A 129 -21.32 -1.70 6.82
C VAL A 129 -21.79 -1.90 5.37
N LEU A 130 -20.86 -1.95 4.40
CA LEU A 130 -21.21 -2.19 3.00
C LEU A 130 -21.87 -3.56 2.81
N VAL A 131 -21.33 -4.60 3.42
CA VAL A 131 -21.86 -5.96 3.32
C VAL A 131 -23.19 -6.09 4.04
N SER A 132 -23.38 -5.44 5.20
CA SER A 132 -24.65 -5.46 5.93
C SER A 132 -25.77 -4.69 5.25
N GLY A 133 -25.45 -3.76 4.37
CA GLY A 133 -26.42 -3.01 3.56
C GLY A 133 -26.95 -3.77 2.34
N GLN A 134 -26.40 -4.95 2.04
CA GLN A 134 -26.92 -5.82 0.97
C GLN A 134 -28.14 -6.59 1.49
N ASP A 135 -29.21 -6.59 0.70
CA ASP A 135 -30.42 -7.35 1.04
C ASP A 135 -30.11 -8.83 1.19
N ASN A 136 -30.75 -9.46 2.20
CA ASN A 136 -30.56 -10.84 2.65
C ASN A 136 -30.90 -11.88 1.57
N GLY A 137 -30.10 -11.94 0.51
CA GLY A 137 -30.23 -12.90 -0.58
C GLY A 137 -28.97 -13.75 -0.76
N ALA A 138 -29.01 -14.67 -1.71
CA ALA A 138 -27.94 -15.63 -2.04
C ALA A 138 -26.55 -14.97 -2.33
N GLY A 139 -26.51 -13.66 -2.51
CA GLY A 139 -25.26 -12.90 -2.70
C GLY A 139 -24.41 -12.75 -1.43
N LEU A 140 -25.01 -12.72 -0.25
CA LEU A 140 -24.29 -12.55 1.00
C LEU A 140 -23.35 -13.71 1.31
N ASP A 141 -23.84 -14.95 1.10
CA ASP A 141 -23.04 -16.16 1.37
C ASP A 141 -21.80 -16.25 0.46
N ALA A 142 -21.86 -15.70 -0.74
CA ALA A 142 -20.72 -15.64 -1.66
C ALA A 142 -19.65 -14.62 -1.22
N LEU A 143 -20.03 -13.56 -0.52
CA LEU A 143 -19.13 -12.49 -0.07
C LEU A 143 -18.39 -12.85 1.23
N ILE A 144 -19.00 -13.64 2.12
CA ILE A 144 -18.45 -13.99 3.43
C ILE A 144 -17.02 -14.55 3.35
N PRO A 145 -16.68 -15.51 2.47
CA PRO A 145 -15.33 -16.05 2.38
C PRO A 145 -14.29 -14.98 2.01
N GLY A 146 -14.64 -14.07 1.11
CA GLY A 146 -13.75 -12.96 0.71
C GLY A 146 -13.48 -11.99 1.87
N VAL A 147 -14.52 -11.61 2.59
CA VAL A 147 -14.44 -10.73 3.77
C VAL A 147 -13.59 -11.36 4.87
N LEU A 148 -13.82 -12.64 5.17
CA LEU A 148 -13.04 -13.37 6.18
C LEU A 148 -11.57 -13.50 5.78
N THR A 149 -11.30 -13.77 4.50
CA THR A 149 -9.94 -13.85 3.98
C THR A 149 -9.23 -12.50 4.10
N GLN A 150 -9.87 -11.42 3.70
CA GLN A 150 -9.32 -10.07 3.86
C GLN A 150 -9.05 -9.74 5.33
N ALA A 151 -10.04 -9.96 6.21
CA ALA A 151 -9.90 -9.67 7.64
C ALA A 151 -8.78 -10.50 8.27
N GLY A 152 -8.70 -11.80 7.94
CA GLY A 152 -7.65 -12.69 8.43
C GLY A 152 -6.25 -12.25 7.99
N LEU A 153 -6.07 -11.93 6.72
CA LEU A 153 -4.80 -11.44 6.17
C LEU A 153 -4.40 -10.10 6.80
N LEU A 154 -5.35 -9.17 6.96
CA LEU A 154 -5.11 -7.87 7.55
C LEU A 154 -4.72 -7.99 9.02
N ILE A 155 -5.41 -8.81 9.80
CA ILE A 155 -5.07 -9.09 11.21
C ILE A 155 -3.69 -9.73 11.30
N ALA A 156 -3.38 -10.74 10.47
CA ALA A 156 -2.09 -11.40 10.46
C ALA A 156 -0.95 -10.40 10.14
N ALA A 157 -1.15 -9.53 9.14
CA ALA A 157 -0.19 -8.50 8.78
C ALA A 157 0.02 -7.48 9.91
N LEU A 158 -1.05 -7.05 10.58
CA LEU A 158 -0.96 -6.15 11.74
C LEU A 158 -0.24 -6.81 12.92
N LEU A 159 -0.56 -8.06 13.25
CA LEU A 159 0.14 -8.79 14.33
C LEU A 159 1.63 -8.90 14.02
N LEU A 160 1.99 -9.17 12.77
CA LEU A 160 3.39 -9.19 12.35
C LEU A 160 4.05 -7.82 12.50
N TRP A 161 3.34 -6.73 12.14
CA TRP A 161 3.83 -5.36 12.28
C TRP A 161 4.07 -4.96 13.72
N PHE A 162 3.14 -5.34 14.63
CA PHE A 162 3.24 -5.02 16.06
C PHE A 162 4.15 -5.96 16.84
N SER A 163 4.53 -7.12 16.28
CA SER A 163 5.33 -8.14 16.99
C SER A 163 6.67 -7.62 17.55
N PRO A 164 7.45 -6.77 16.84
CA PRO A 164 8.69 -6.21 17.38
C PRO A 164 8.42 -5.22 18.53
N ILE A 165 7.35 -4.42 18.43
CA ILE A 165 6.95 -3.46 19.46
C ILE A 165 6.60 -4.20 20.75
N TYR A 166 5.81 -5.27 20.64
CA TYR A 166 5.43 -6.09 21.78
C TYR A 166 6.64 -6.78 22.43
N ARG A 167 7.58 -7.24 21.60
CA ARG A 167 8.82 -7.90 22.08
C ARG A 167 9.90 -6.92 22.53
N GLN A 168 9.65 -5.62 22.47
CA GLN A 168 10.62 -4.55 22.76
C GLN A 168 11.93 -4.72 21.98
N GLN A 169 11.85 -5.24 20.76
CA GLN A 169 12.98 -5.46 19.87
C GLN A 169 13.01 -4.39 18.77
N GLU A 170 14.20 -4.12 18.25
CA GLU A 170 14.33 -3.26 17.07
C GLU A 170 13.60 -3.91 15.87
N THR A 171 12.77 -3.14 15.20
CA THR A 171 12.01 -3.61 14.05
C THR A 171 12.97 -3.92 12.89
N ALA A 172 13.04 -5.18 12.47
CA ALA A 172 13.85 -5.56 11.32
C ALA A 172 13.18 -5.12 10.01
N PRO A 173 13.93 -4.55 9.04
CA PRO A 173 13.37 -4.14 7.75
C PRO A 173 12.67 -5.29 6.99
N VAL A 174 13.13 -6.52 7.19
CA VAL A 174 12.53 -7.72 6.59
C VAL A 174 11.11 -7.94 7.10
N VAL A 175 10.87 -7.80 8.41
CA VAL A 175 9.54 -7.95 9.01
C VAL A 175 8.56 -6.95 8.40
N LEU A 176 8.96 -5.68 8.26
CA LEU A 176 8.14 -4.66 7.62
C LEU A 176 7.89 -4.91 6.13
N SER A 177 8.88 -5.45 5.42
CA SER A 177 8.68 -5.82 4.01
C SER A 177 7.65 -6.93 3.87
N VAL A 178 7.69 -7.95 4.74
CA VAL A 178 6.70 -9.05 4.76
C VAL A 178 5.32 -8.51 5.18
N THR A 179 5.27 -7.63 6.18
CA THR A 179 4.02 -6.95 6.59
C THR A 179 3.41 -6.19 5.42
N LEU A 180 4.21 -5.40 4.70
CA LEU A 180 3.74 -4.63 3.56
C LEU A 180 3.18 -5.54 2.44
N CYS A 181 3.87 -6.64 2.14
CA CYS A 181 3.35 -7.65 1.21
C CYS A 181 2.01 -8.25 1.69
N GLY A 182 1.91 -8.59 2.97
CA GLY A 182 0.67 -9.09 3.57
C GLY A 182 -0.49 -8.09 3.47
N LEU A 183 -0.22 -6.81 3.74
CA LEU A 183 -1.20 -5.73 3.59
C LEU A 183 -1.64 -5.54 2.14
N ILE A 184 -0.73 -5.63 1.17
CA ILE A 184 -1.05 -5.55 -0.26
C ILE A 184 -1.96 -6.73 -0.66
N ILE A 185 -1.64 -7.95 -0.23
CA ILE A 185 -2.47 -9.13 -0.52
C ILE A 185 -3.86 -9.01 0.12
N ALA A 186 -3.94 -8.54 1.38
CA ALA A 186 -5.22 -8.25 2.03
C ALA A 186 -6.05 -7.23 1.24
N GLN A 187 -5.38 -6.25 0.62
CA GLN A 187 -6.01 -5.23 -0.18
C GLN A 187 -6.55 -5.75 -1.50
N ILE A 188 -5.85 -6.70 -2.13
CA ILE A 188 -6.35 -7.41 -3.32
C ILE A 188 -7.64 -8.15 -2.98
N ALA A 189 -7.65 -8.88 -1.87
CA ALA A 189 -8.84 -9.58 -1.40
C ALA A 189 -10.02 -8.60 -1.16
N ALA A 190 -9.74 -7.39 -0.63
CA ALA A 190 -10.75 -6.34 -0.47
C ALA A 190 -11.34 -5.88 -1.80
N THR A 191 -10.49 -5.63 -2.80
CA THR A 191 -10.96 -5.16 -4.12
C THR A 191 -11.79 -6.22 -4.82
N SER A 192 -11.45 -7.50 -4.67
CA SER A 192 -12.25 -8.59 -5.26
C SER A 192 -13.65 -8.68 -4.64
N VAL A 193 -13.78 -8.44 -3.33
CA VAL A 193 -15.09 -8.37 -2.65
C VAL A 193 -15.89 -7.15 -3.13
N LEU A 194 -15.25 -5.98 -3.20
CA LEU A 194 -15.91 -4.76 -3.69
C LEU A 194 -16.42 -4.89 -5.13
N HIS A 195 -15.68 -5.58 -6.01
CA HIS A 195 -16.11 -5.86 -7.38
C HIS A 195 -17.35 -6.75 -7.47
N GLN A 196 -17.60 -7.59 -6.47
CA GLN A 196 -18.80 -8.43 -6.41
C GLN A 196 -20.01 -7.65 -5.87
N LEU A 197 -19.79 -6.49 -5.24
CA LEU A 197 -20.82 -5.63 -4.66
C LEU A 197 -21.36 -4.59 -5.66
N VAL A 198 -20.62 -4.31 -6.73
CA VAL A 198 -20.96 -3.33 -7.78
C VAL A 198 -21.43 -4.03 -9.03
#